data_380d9e006f50ba2448413ecb1e38eedf
#
_entry.id   380d9e006f50ba2448413ecb1e38eedf
#
_cell.length_a   1.000
_cell.length_b   1.000
_cell.length_c   1.000
_cell.angle_alpha   90.00
_cell.angle_beta   90.00
_cell.angle_gamma   90.00
#
_symmetry.space_group_name_H-M   'P 1'
#
loop_
_entity.id
_entity.type
_entity.pdbx_description
1 polymer ?
#
loop_
_entity_poly.entity_id
_entity_poly.type
_entity_poly.pdbx_seq_one_letter_code
_entity_poly.pdbx_strand_id
1 'polypeptide(L)'
;HVEMLFKQKIISFKIKNKIIYGLSKIEKEISNKKFEFNKKYEDIHMNIEKRLFQIIGEEAGYVHTARSRNDQVITDFKIWIRSATKEVNLLIDKIINSTLKLAEKNIDTIMPGFTHLKNAQAISFAHYLMAYVEMFNRDKKRFINNLDNLNENPLGVAALTGTSFNIDRNYTTKKLGFKRATNNSIDTVSDRDFVLDFLYSVSVCSMHISRIAEELIIWNSDGFNLINLSDKVVTGSSIMPQKKNPDLLEYLRGKTGKTYGNLFSMLTILKGLPLSYFKDLQDDKEIIFQSNDILVNCLKIFDEILKNSTPNKKQMLKLASSGYITATDLADHLVKNHSMSF
;
A
#
# COMPACT_ATOMS: atom_id res chain seq x y z
N HIS A 1 -24.99 5.65 -9.50
CA HIS A 1 -25.38 6.59 -10.56
C HIS A 1 -26.79 6.29 -11.08
N VAL A 2 -27.07 5.12 -11.62
CA VAL A 2 -28.38 4.75 -12.21
C VAL A 2 -29.55 4.86 -11.22
N GLU A 3 -29.36 4.50 -9.96
CA GLU A 3 -30.36 4.71 -8.89
C GLU A 3 -30.66 6.20 -8.67
N MET A 4 -29.64 7.05 -8.75
CA MET A 4 -29.78 8.50 -8.65
C MET A 4 -30.57 9.06 -9.84
N LEU A 5 -30.25 8.64 -11.07
CA LEU A 5 -31.00 9.04 -12.27
C LEU A 5 -32.49 8.70 -12.17
N PHE A 6 -32.81 7.52 -11.65
CA PHE A 6 -34.21 7.14 -11.39
C PHE A 6 -34.85 8.02 -10.31
N LYS A 7 -34.18 8.25 -9.19
CA LYS A 7 -34.70 9.08 -8.10
C LYS A 7 -34.99 10.50 -8.56
N GLN A 8 -34.14 11.02 -9.46
CA GLN A 8 -34.32 12.35 -10.07
C GLN A 8 -35.30 12.35 -11.26
N LYS A 9 -36.00 11.24 -11.51
CA LYS A 9 -36.97 11.07 -12.61
C LYS A 9 -36.37 11.29 -14.02
N ILE A 10 -35.05 11.14 -14.18
CA ILE A 10 -34.35 11.24 -15.47
C ILE A 10 -34.57 9.97 -16.29
N ILE A 11 -34.66 8.82 -15.64
CA ILE A 11 -34.97 7.52 -16.26
C ILE A 11 -36.15 6.84 -15.56
N SER A 12 -36.85 5.96 -16.28
CA SER A 12 -37.96 5.18 -15.71
C SER A 12 -37.47 4.05 -14.81
N PHE A 13 -38.39 3.55 -13.96
CA PHE A 13 -38.15 2.36 -13.12
C PHE A 13 -37.76 1.14 -13.95
N LYS A 14 -38.39 0.94 -15.13
CA LYS A 14 -38.11 -0.16 -16.05
C LYS A 14 -36.65 -0.09 -16.55
N ILE A 15 -36.20 1.09 -17.00
CA ILE A 15 -34.84 1.31 -17.49
C ILE A 15 -33.83 1.06 -16.38
N LYS A 16 -34.05 1.65 -15.18
CA LYS A 16 -33.18 1.42 -14.02
C LYS A 16 -32.99 -0.08 -13.75
N ASN A 17 -34.08 -0.85 -13.66
CA ASN A 17 -34.00 -2.26 -13.33
C ASN A 17 -33.29 -3.08 -14.42
N LYS A 18 -33.51 -2.78 -15.71
CA LYS A 18 -32.77 -3.41 -16.81
C LYS A 18 -31.26 -3.16 -16.71
N ILE A 19 -30.85 -1.92 -16.45
CA ILE A 19 -29.42 -1.57 -16.34
C ILE A 19 -28.80 -2.29 -15.13
N ILE A 20 -29.45 -2.27 -13.96
CA ILE A 20 -28.94 -2.94 -12.75
C ILE A 20 -28.83 -4.45 -13.00
N TYR A 21 -29.83 -5.07 -13.62
CA TYR A 21 -29.78 -6.49 -14.00
C TYR A 21 -28.58 -6.78 -14.92
N GLY A 22 -28.38 -5.97 -15.98
CA GLY A 22 -27.28 -6.14 -16.91
C GLY A 22 -25.92 -5.99 -16.25
N LEU A 23 -25.74 -4.96 -15.41
CA LEU A 23 -24.49 -4.74 -14.66
C LEU A 23 -24.21 -5.88 -13.68
N SER A 24 -25.21 -6.37 -12.95
CA SER A 24 -25.03 -7.51 -12.03
C SER A 24 -24.66 -8.81 -12.78
N LYS A 25 -25.12 -8.98 -14.01
CA LYS A 25 -24.71 -10.11 -14.86
C LYS A 25 -23.24 -9.96 -15.28
N ILE A 26 -22.84 -8.76 -15.70
CA ILE A 26 -21.45 -8.46 -16.06
C ILE A 26 -20.50 -8.67 -14.87
N GLU A 27 -20.88 -8.20 -13.68
CA GLU A 27 -20.12 -8.41 -12.46
C GLU A 27 -19.87 -9.91 -12.17
N LYS A 28 -20.91 -10.74 -12.36
CA LYS A 28 -20.77 -12.21 -12.23
C LYS A 28 -19.86 -12.80 -13.31
N GLU A 29 -19.95 -12.31 -14.56
CA GLU A 29 -19.06 -12.74 -15.64
C GLU A 29 -17.59 -12.42 -15.33
N ILE A 30 -17.29 -11.22 -14.81
CA ILE A 30 -15.93 -10.81 -14.39
C ILE A 30 -15.46 -11.66 -13.22
N SER A 31 -16.26 -11.79 -12.15
CA SER A 31 -15.91 -12.55 -10.95
C SER A 31 -15.62 -14.02 -11.24
N ASN A 32 -16.34 -14.60 -12.20
CA ASN A 32 -16.15 -15.98 -12.64
C ASN A 32 -15.09 -16.13 -13.75
N LYS A 33 -14.35 -15.06 -14.10
CA LYS A 33 -13.35 -15.04 -15.18
C LYS A 33 -13.90 -15.45 -16.56
N LYS A 34 -15.17 -15.17 -16.80
CA LYS A 34 -15.87 -15.46 -18.07
C LYS A 34 -16.07 -14.23 -18.94
N PHE A 35 -15.70 -13.05 -18.45
CA PHE A 35 -15.78 -11.80 -19.20
C PHE A 35 -14.54 -11.65 -20.07
N GLU A 36 -14.73 -11.47 -21.38
CA GLU A 36 -13.65 -11.26 -22.33
C GLU A 36 -13.44 -9.75 -22.56
N PHE A 37 -12.28 -9.24 -22.16
CA PHE A 37 -11.87 -7.87 -22.43
C PHE A 37 -11.32 -7.75 -23.86
N ASN A 38 -11.99 -6.94 -24.69
CA ASN A 38 -11.57 -6.69 -26.05
C ASN A 38 -10.61 -5.49 -26.10
N LYS A 39 -9.38 -5.71 -26.51
CA LYS A 39 -8.33 -4.68 -26.63
C LYS A 39 -8.63 -3.62 -27.73
N LYS A 40 -9.61 -3.84 -28.60
CA LYS A 40 -10.06 -2.85 -29.59
C LYS A 40 -10.87 -1.71 -28.96
N TYR A 41 -11.38 -1.89 -27.75
CA TYR A 41 -12.07 -0.85 -27.01
C TYR A 41 -11.08 -0.05 -26.19
N GLU A 42 -11.33 1.24 -26.06
CA GLU A 42 -10.40 2.18 -25.43
C GLU A 42 -10.05 1.81 -23.98
N ASP A 43 -11.04 1.38 -23.19
CA ASP A 43 -10.87 1.10 -21.78
C ASP A 43 -11.83 0.01 -21.26
N ILE A 44 -11.71 -0.30 -19.98
CA ILE A 44 -12.61 -1.23 -19.28
C ILE A 44 -14.06 -0.76 -19.31
N HIS A 45 -14.30 0.53 -19.21
CA HIS A 45 -15.66 1.08 -19.17
C HIS A 45 -16.38 0.89 -20.51
N MET A 46 -15.68 1.11 -21.64
CA MET A 46 -16.23 0.82 -22.96
C MET A 46 -16.53 -0.67 -23.14
N ASN A 47 -15.66 -1.56 -22.63
CA ASN A 47 -15.92 -2.99 -22.63
C ASN A 47 -17.21 -3.33 -21.87
N ILE A 48 -17.40 -2.78 -20.68
CA ILE A 48 -18.60 -2.97 -19.86
C ILE A 48 -19.85 -2.39 -20.54
N GLU A 49 -19.78 -1.19 -21.10
CA GLU A 49 -20.89 -0.53 -21.82
C GLU A 49 -21.31 -1.33 -23.05
N LYS A 50 -20.37 -1.84 -23.84
CA LYS A 50 -20.65 -2.70 -24.99
C LYS A 50 -21.29 -4.03 -24.56
N ARG A 51 -20.80 -4.64 -23.49
CA ARG A 51 -21.40 -5.86 -22.96
C ARG A 51 -22.79 -5.60 -22.42
N LEU A 52 -23.00 -4.47 -21.73
CA LEU A 52 -24.32 -4.07 -21.26
C LEU A 52 -25.30 -3.93 -22.42
N PHE A 53 -24.89 -3.28 -23.52
CA PHE A 53 -25.70 -3.16 -24.73
C PHE A 53 -26.09 -4.53 -25.31
N GLN A 54 -25.18 -5.49 -25.33
CA GLN A 54 -25.47 -6.86 -25.77
C GLN A 54 -26.51 -7.56 -24.89
N ILE A 55 -26.60 -7.22 -23.61
CA ILE A 55 -27.52 -7.87 -22.65
C ILE A 55 -28.89 -7.21 -22.65
N ILE A 56 -28.99 -5.90 -22.71
CA ILE A 56 -30.25 -5.17 -22.50
C ILE A 56 -30.66 -4.27 -23.67
N GLY A 57 -29.88 -4.19 -24.74
CA GLY A 57 -30.18 -3.39 -25.92
C GLY A 57 -29.92 -1.89 -25.74
N GLU A 58 -30.66 -1.05 -26.47
CA GLU A 58 -30.46 0.40 -26.55
C GLU A 58 -30.58 1.11 -25.19
N GLU A 59 -31.36 0.59 -24.26
CA GLU A 59 -31.49 1.17 -22.94
C GLU A 59 -30.15 1.22 -22.14
N ALA A 60 -29.13 0.44 -22.58
CA ALA A 60 -27.78 0.53 -22.04
C ALA A 60 -27.19 1.94 -22.13
N GLY A 61 -27.51 2.70 -23.15
CA GLY A 61 -27.04 4.07 -23.33
C GLY A 61 -27.37 5.02 -22.17
N TYR A 62 -28.45 4.77 -21.44
CA TYR A 62 -28.83 5.59 -20.29
C TYR A 62 -27.83 5.51 -19.12
N VAL A 63 -26.95 4.51 -19.07
CA VAL A 63 -25.91 4.43 -18.03
C VAL A 63 -24.93 5.60 -18.09
N HIS A 64 -24.77 6.20 -19.28
CA HIS A 64 -23.87 7.33 -19.52
C HIS A 64 -24.54 8.70 -19.34
N THR A 65 -25.84 8.77 -19.12
CA THR A 65 -26.59 10.02 -18.96
C THR A 65 -26.03 10.86 -17.80
N ALA A 66 -25.80 12.15 -18.04
CA ALA A 66 -25.29 13.12 -17.05
C ALA A 66 -23.93 12.74 -16.45
N ARG A 67 -23.09 11.99 -17.17
CA ARG A 67 -21.77 11.53 -16.73
C ARG A 67 -20.76 11.67 -17.87
N SER A 68 -19.51 11.98 -17.51
CA SER A 68 -18.36 11.86 -18.41
C SER A 68 -17.50 10.65 -18.03
N ARG A 69 -16.62 10.23 -18.92
CA ARG A 69 -15.54 9.30 -18.59
C ARG A 69 -14.61 9.90 -17.52
N ASN A 70 -14.41 11.22 -17.53
CA ASN A 70 -13.49 11.90 -16.61
C ASN A 70 -13.93 11.75 -15.15
N ASP A 71 -15.17 12.12 -14.79
CA ASP A 71 -15.64 12.00 -13.40
C ASP A 71 -15.86 10.54 -12.97
N GLN A 72 -16.25 9.67 -13.92
CA GLN A 72 -16.33 8.23 -13.67
C GLN A 72 -14.98 7.63 -13.26
N VAL A 73 -13.95 7.85 -14.08
CA VAL A 73 -12.62 7.26 -13.86
C VAL A 73 -12.05 7.69 -12.51
N ILE A 74 -12.14 8.96 -12.14
CA ILE A 74 -11.64 9.44 -10.83
C ILE A 74 -12.44 8.84 -9.68
N THR A 75 -13.77 8.71 -9.84
CA THR A 75 -14.62 8.08 -8.82
C THR A 75 -14.20 6.63 -8.58
N ASP A 76 -14.04 5.85 -9.65
CA ASP A 76 -13.63 4.45 -9.58
C ASP A 76 -12.23 4.32 -8.99
N PHE A 77 -11.33 5.23 -9.37
CA PHE A 77 -9.95 5.25 -8.90
C PHE A 77 -9.86 5.53 -7.39
N LYS A 78 -10.61 6.53 -6.89
CA LYS A 78 -10.71 6.79 -5.44
C LYS A 78 -11.28 5.59 -4.68
N ILE A 79 -12.29 4.91 -5.23
CA ILE A 79 -12.86 3.69 -4.62
C ILE A 79 -11.83 2.55 -4.60
N TRP A 80 -11.05 2.38 -5.67
CA TRP A 80 -9.99 1.38 -5.73
C TRP A 80 -8.89 1.65 -4.70
N ILE A 81 -8.38 2.88 -4.60
CA ILE A 81 -7.37 3.25 -3.60
C ILE A 81 -7.88 3.01 -2.18
N ARG A 82 -9.14 3.32 -1.91
CA ARG A 82 -9.78 3.02 -0.61
C ARG A 82 -9.75 1.52 -0.29
N SER A 83 -9.96 0.67 -1.28
CA SER A 83 -9.90 -0.79 -1.12
C SER A 83 -8.47 -1.29 -0.95
N ALA A 84 -7.54 -0.79 -1.76
CA ALA A 84 -6.11 -1.09 -1.67
C ALA A 84 -5.53 -0.69 -0.31
N THR A 85 -5.88 0.50 0.20
CA THR A 85 -5.46 0.97 1.52
C THR A 85 -5.94 0.03 2.64
N LYS A 86 -7.17 -0.49 2.55
CA LYS A 86 -7.68 -1.47 3.54
C LYS A 86 -6.87 -2.77 3.51
N GLU A 87 -6.56 -3.30 2.32
CA GLU A 87 -5.75 -4.51 2.18
C GLU A 87 -4.34 -4.30 2.75
N VAL A 88 -3.69 -3.19 2.40
CA VAL A 88 -2.35 -2.86 2.91
C VAL A 88 -2.35 -2.76 4.43
N ASN A 89 -3.32 -2.06 5.04
CA ASN A 89 -3.42 -1.95 6.50
C ASN A 89 -3.61 -3.30 7.19
N LEU A 90 -4.41 -4.21 6.62
CA LEU A 90 -4.55 -5.57 7.14
C LEU A 90 -3.24 -6.37 7.09
N LEU A 91 -2.43 -6.16 6.04
CA LEU A 91 -1.12 -6.82 5.93
C LEU A 91 -0.09 -6.21 6.90
N ILE A 92 -0.12 -4.90 7.10
CA ILE A 92 0.71 -4.24 8.14
C ILE A 92 0.34 -4.76 9.53
N ASP A 93 -0.96 -4.90 9.85
CA ASP A 93 -1.40 -5.49 11.12
C ASP A 93 -0.87 -6.92 11.32
N LYS A 94 -0.83 -7.74 10.26
CA LYS A 94 -0.24 -9.08 10.33
C LYS A 94 1.26 -9.03 10.66
N ILE A 95 2.01 -8.12 10.02
CA ILE A 95 3.44 -7.93 10.30
C ILE A 95 3.65 -7.49 11.74
N ILE A 96 2.90 -6.51 12.21
CA ILE A 96 2.97 -6.04 13.60
C ILE A 96 2.73 -7.22 14.55
N ASN A 97 1.68 -8.01 14.33
CA ASN A 97 1.36 -9.17 15.17
C ASN A 97 2.45 -10.26 15.11
N SER A 98 3.03 -10.54 13.95
CA SER A 98 4.14 -11.51 13.82
C SER A 98 5.40 -11.02 14.52
N THR A 99 5.70 -9.71 14.42
CA THR A 99 6.82 -9.07 15.11
C THR A 99 6.63 -9.11 16.63
N LEU A 100 5.44 -8.79 17.13
CA LEU A 100 5.10 -8.86 18.57
C LEU A 100 5.27 -10.28 19.11
N LYS A 101 4.75 -11.30 18.40
CA LYS A 101 4.92 -12.69 18.79
C LYS A 101 6.38 -13.13 18.85
N LEU A 102 7.22 -12.64 17.93
CA LEU A 102 8.64 -12.91 17.94
C LEU A 102 9.33 -12.19 19.11
N ALA A 103 8.93 -10.95 19.40
CA ALA A 103 9.43 -10.17 20.53
C ALA A 103 9.08 -10.82 21.87
N GLU A 104 7.82 -11.21 22.09
CA GLU A 104 7.35 -11.87 23.32
C GLU A 104 8.15 -13.14 23.66
N LYS A 105 8.50 -13.94 22.65
CA LYS A 105 9.31 -15.15 22.83
C LYS A 105 10.78 -14.87 23.18
N ASN A 106 11.22 -13.62 23.07
CA ASN A 106 12.61 -13.23 23.15
C ASN A 106 12.84 -11.99 24.03
N ILE A 107 12.00 -11.77 25.02
CA ILE A 107 12.10 -10.63 25.97
C ILE A 107 13.45 -10.63 26.66
N ASP A 108 13.94 -11.80 27.10
CA ASP A 108 15.19 -11.98 27.83
C ASP A 108 16.40 -12.27 26.91
N THR A 109 16.22 -12.19 25.59
CA THR A 109 17.32 -12.42 24.64
C THR A 109 18.17 -11.15 24.55
N ILE A 110 19.32 -11.17 25.20
CA ILE A 110 20.28 -10.04 25.19
C ILE A 110 21.08 -10.04 23.89
N MET A 111 21.18 -8.87 23.25
CA MET A 111 21.99 -8.64 22.07
C MET A 111 22.74 -7.31 22.17
N PRO A 112 23.83 -7.11 21.41
CA PRO A 112 24.42 -5.79 21.31
C PRO A 112 23.52 -4.85 20.53
N GLY A 113 23.29 -3.63 21.04
CA GLY A 113 22.83 -2.52 20.21
C GLY A 113 24.00 -2.02 19.35
N PHE A 114 23.70 -1.60 18.13
CA PHE A 114 24.71 -1.15 17.18
C PHE A 114 24.56 0.32 16.83
N THR A 115 25.67 1.03 16.80
CA THR A 115 25.83 2.29 16.09
C THR A 115 27.06 2.18 15.19
N HIS A 116 26.95 2.61 13.92
CA HIS A 116 28.02 2.47 12.92
C HIS A 116 28.48 1.01 12.72
N LEU A 117 27.60 0.03 12.92
CA LEU A 117 27.91 -1.41 12.96
C LEU A 117 28.96 -1.80 14.03
N LYS A 118 29.18 -0.96 15.05
CA LYS A 118 30.01 -1.23 16.22
C LYS A 118 29.08 -1.53 17.40
N ASN A 119 29.55 -2.47 18.27
CA ASN A 119 28.87 -2.73 19.54
C ASN A 119 28.80 -1.46 20.37
N ALA A 120 27.62 -1.05 20.80
CA ALA A 120 27.36 0.10 21.63
C ALA A 120 26.97 -0.34 23.04
N GLN A 121 25.69 -0.45 23.33
CA GLN A 121 25.16 -0.88 24.62
C GLN A 121 24.30 -2.15 24.45
N ALA A 122 24.17 -2.93 25.53
CA ALA A 122 23.31 -4.11 25.51
C ALA A 122 21.81 -3.71 25.44
N ILE A 123 21.07 -4.39 24.59
CA ILE A 123 19.60 -4.27 24.48
C ILE A 123 18.96 -5.65 24.47
N SER A 124 17.64 -5.75 24.62
CA SER A 124 16.96 -7.01 24.32
C SER A 124 16.59 -7.07 22.83
N PHE A 125 16.54 -8.29 22.29
CA PHE A 125 16.07 -8.49 20.92
C PHE A 125 14.59 -8.06 20.77
N ALA A 126 13.79 -8.21 21.82
CA ALA A 126 12.44 -7.69 21.84
C ALA A 126 12.39 -6.16 21.67
N HIS A 127 13.26 -5.40 22.40
CA HIS A 127 13.33 -3.95 22.27
C HIS A 127 13.71 -3.52 20.84
N TYR A 128 14.66 -4.21 20.23
CA TYR A 128 15.00 -3.98 18.82
C TYR A 128 13.80 -4.18 17.87
N LEU A 129 13.06 -5.27 18.03
CA LEU A 129 11.89 -5.56 17.20
C LEU A 129 10.79 -4.50 17.39
N MET A 130 10.61 -3.98 18.60
CA MET A 130 9.62 -2.92 18.88
C MET A 130 9.89 -1.64 18.12
N ALA A 131 11.15 -1.32 17.77
CA ALA A 131 11.46 -0.18 16.92
C ALA A 131 10.80 -0.28 15.54
N TYR A 132 10.72 -1.47 14.97
CA TYR A 132 10.02 -1.72 13.70
C TYR A 132 8.50 -1.72 13.85
N VAL A 133 7.98 -2.20 14.97
CA VAL A 133 6.53 -2.07 15.28
C VAL A 133 6.13 -0.59 15.26
N GLU A 134 6.93 0.31 15.84
CA GLU A 134 6.69 1.74 15.80
C GLU A 134 6.75 2.32 14.38
N MET A 135 7.66 1.84 13.53
CA MET A 135 7.74 2.25 12.13
C MET A 135 6.47 1.82 11.37
N PHE A 136 6.03 0.57 11.50
CA PHE A 136 4.81 0.06 10.83
C PHE A 136 3.53 0.73 11.36
N ASN A 137 3.45 1.08 12.64
CA ASN A 137 2.34 1.87 13.19
C ASN A 137 2.28 3.25 12.52
N ARG A 138 3.41 3.91 12.28
CA ARG A 138 3.45 5.18 11.54
C ARG A 138 3.06 5.01 10.08
N ASP A 139 3.43 3.90 9.44
CA ASP A 139 3.02 3.58 8.07
C ASP A 139 1.51 3.40 7.98
N LYS A 140 0.93 2.59 8.86
CA LYS A 140 -0.52 2.41 8.95
C LYS A 140 -1.26 3.74 9.10
N LYS A 141 -0.76 4.63 9.96
CA LYS A 141 -1.32 5.98 10.14
C LYS A 141 -1.26 6.82 8.85
N ARG A 142 -0.16 6.73 8.08
CA ARG A 142 -0.06 7.42 6.78
C ARG A 142 -1.14 6.97 5.81
N PHE A 143 -1.31 5.65 5.66
CA PHE A 143 -2.36 5.10 4.81
C PHE A 143 -3.77 5.48 5.26
N ILE A 144 -4.03 5.56 6.57
CA ILE A 144 -5.32 6.01 7.11
C ILE A 144 -5.55 7.49 6.79
N ASN A 145 -4.54 8.36 6.97
CA ASN A 145 -4.65 9.78 6.66
C ASN A 145 -4.96 10.03 5.17
N ASN A 146 -4.44 9.20 4.26
CA ASN A 146 -4.75 9.30 2.84
C ASN A 146 -6.24 9.06 2.55
N LEU A 147 -6.92 8.22 3.36
CA LEU A 147 -8.35 8.01 3.22
C LEU A 147 -9.16 9.29 3.46
N ASP A 148 -8.72 10.15 4.36
CA ASP A 148 -9.38 11.42 4.63
C ASP A 148 -9.24 12.40 3.46
N ASN A 149 -8.06 12.46 2.83
CA ASN A 149 -7.78 13.33 1.69
C ASN A 149 -8.57 12.92 0.44
N LEU A 150 -8.70 11.62 0.18
CA LEU A 150 -9.44 11.12 -0.99
C LEU A 150 -10.97 11.07 -0.79
N ASN A 151 -11.48 11.38 0.40
CA ASN A 151 -12.86 11.10 0.80
C ASN A 151 -13.90 12.11 0.28
N GLU A 152 -13.73 12.56 -0.95
CA GLU A 152 -14.66 13.44 -1.65
C GLU A 152 -15.11 12.80 -2.98
N ASN A 153 -16.44 12.88 -3.23
CA ASN A 153 -17.08 12.29 -4.40
C ASN A 153 -16.90 13.15 -5.66
N PRO A 154 -16.21 12.68 -6.68
CA PRO A 154 -16.07 13.39 -7.95
C PRO A 154 -17.32 13.32 -8.84
N LEU A 155 -18.12 12.26 -8.70
CA LEU A 155 -19.20 11.95 -9.63
C LEU A 155 -20.24 13.07 -9.73
N GLY A 156 -20.55 13.45 -10.96
CA GLY A 156 -21.50 14.50 -11.30
C GLY A 156 -20.87 15.83 -11.71
N VAL A 157 -19.52 15.93 -11.76
CA VAL A 157 -18.85 17.09 -12.36
C VAL A 157 -18.72 16.96 -13.88
N ALA A 158 -19.11 15.80 -14.43
CA ALA A 158 -19.01 15.45 -15.84
C ALA A 158 -17.58 15.66 -16.39
N ALA A 159 -17.45 16.28 -17.58
CA ALA A 159 -16.12 16.48 -18.18
C ALA A 159 -15.28 17.50 -17.39
N LEU A 160 -15.87 18.65 -16.99
CA LEU A 160 -15.26 19.72 -16.21
C LEU A 160 -16.21 20.83 -15.77
N THR A 161 -17.46 20.87 -16.29
CA THR A 161 -18.42 21.99 -16.07
C THR A 161 -19.74 21.54 -15.47
N GLY A 162 -19.83 20.28 -15.01
CA GLY A 162 -21.09 19.70 -14.55
C GLY A 162 -22.00 19.28 -15.71
N THR A 163 -23.29 19.23 -15.46
CA THR A 163 -24.32 18.77 -16.41
C THR A 163 -25.57 19.61 -16.29
N SER A 164 -26.34 19.72 -17.40
CA SER A 164 -27.65 20.40 -17.40
C SER A 164 -28.77 19.57 -16.75
N PHE A 165 -28.54 18.30 -16.46
CA PHE A 165 -29.50 17.45 -15.76
C PHE A 165 -29.55 17.79 -14.26
N ASN A 166 -30.74 17.74 -13.68
CA ASN A 166 -30.92 17.94 -12.24
C ASN A 166 -30.51 16.66 -11.47
N ILE A 167 -29.18 16.44 -11.32
CA ILE A 167 -28.62 15.31 -10.59
C ILE A 167 -28.49 15.59 -9.10
N ASP A 168 -28.54 14.54 -8.27
CA ASP A 168 -28.33 14.61 -6.82
C ASP A 168 -26.94 14.05 -6.47
N ARG A 169 -25.93 14.93 -6.41
CA ARG A 169 -24.57 14.57 -6.02
C ARG A 169 -24.47 14.11 -4.56
N ASN A 170 -25.32 14.60 -3.67
CA ASN A 170 -25.35 14.16 -2.27
C ASN A 170 -25.86 12.72 -2.14
N TYR A 171 -26.82 12.33 -2.97
CA TYR A 171 -27.29 10.95 -3.02
C TYR A 171 -26.16 9.99 -3.44
N THR A 172 -25.44 10.30 -4.54
CA THR A 172 -24.31 9.47 -5.00
C THR A 172 -23.17 9.46 -3.98
N THR A 173 -22.85 10.57 -3.35
CA THR A 173 -21.88 10.69 -2.25
C THR A 173 -22.18 9.71 -1.13
N LYS A 174 -23.41 9.72 -0.62
CA LYS A 174 -23.83 8.81 0.46
C LYS A 174 -23.78 7.34 0.02
N LYS A 175 -24.26 7.04 -1.17
CA LYS A 175 -24.29 5.67 -1.71
C LYS A 175 -22.90 5.09 -1.97
N LEU A 176 -21.93 5.91 -2.35
CA LEU A 176 -20.54 5.50 -2.58
C LEU A 176 -19.66 5.57 -1.32
N GLY A 177 -20.22 6.04 -0.20
CA GLY A 177 -19.53 6.13 1.09
C GLY A 177 -18.44 7.19 1.12
N PHE A 178 -18.62 8.29 0.41
CA PHE A 178 -17.80 9.49 0.51
C PHE A 178 -18.37 10.44 1.56
N LYS A 179 -17.52 11.32 2.11
CA LYS A 179 -17.89 12.32 3.13
C LYS A 179 -18.72 13.45 2.55
N ARG A 180 -18.32 13.97 1.40
CA ARG A 180 -18.99 15.08 0.69
C ARG A 180 -18.71 15.01 -0.81
N ALA A 181 -19.44 15.78 -1.60
CA ALA A 181 -19.11 16.02 -3.00
C ALA A 181 -17.94 17.00 -3.11
N THR A 182 -17.14 16.90 -4.17
CA THR A 182 -16.08 17.86 -4.49
C THR A 182 -16.67 19.24 -4.84
N ASN A 183 -15.92 20.31 -4.55
CA ASN A 183 -16.40 21.69 -4.68
C ASN A 183 -16.21 22.29 -6.08
N ASN A 184 -15.04 22.08 -6.70
CA ASN A 184 -14.71 22.67 -8.00
C ASN A 184 -14.63 21.58 -9.06
N SER A 185 -15.40 21.72 -10.13
CA SER A 185 -15.52 20.68 -11.17
C SER A 185 -14.28 20.57 -12.05
N ILE A 186 -13.53 21.64 -12.28
CA ILE A 186 -12.32 21.65 -13.09
C ILE A 186 -11.18 20.97 -12.33
N ASP A 187 -10.98 21.35 -11.07
CA ASP A 187 -10.01 20.74 -10.17
C ASP A 187 -10.30 19.24 -9.97
N THR A 188 -11.57 18.89 -9.76
CA THR A 188 -11.99 17.50 -9.53
C THR A 188 -11.53 16.52 -10.61
N VAL A 189 -11.57 16.91 -11.89
CA VAL A 189 -11.15 16.03 -12.99
C VAL A 189 -9.64 16.03 -13.21
N SER A 190 -8.94 17.02 -12.67
CA SER A 190 -7.48 17.20 -12.74
C SER A 190 -6.74 16.56 -11.56
N ASP A 191 -7.37 16.55 -10.38
CA ASP A 191 -6.77 16.12 -9.11
C ASP A 191 -6.19 14.70 -9.17
N ARG A 192 -4.92 14.59 -8.78
CA ARG A 192 -4.21 13.32 -8.53
C ARG A 192 -3.40 13.37 -7.23
N ASP A 193 -3.64 14.34 -6.35
CA ASP A 193 -2.90 14.45 -5.08
C ASP A 193 -3.12 13.19 -4.24
N PHE A 194 -4.32 12.62 -4.25
CA PHE A 194 -4.64 11.37 -3.57
C PHE A 194 -3.84 10.16 -4.11
N VAL A 195 -3.38 10.21 -5.37
CA VAL A 195 -2.48 9.20 -5.96
C VAL A 195 -1.06 9.40 -5.42
N LEU A 196 -0.58 10.65 -5.38
CA LEU A 196 0.73 10.99 -4.81
C LEU A 196 0.81 10.61 -3.33
N ASP A 197 -0.22 10.91 -2.54
CA ASP A 197 -0.31 10.53 -1.13
C ASP A 197 -0.18 9.01 -0.93
N PHE A 198 -0.88 8.23 -1.76
CA PHE A 198 -0.79 6.77 -1.72
C PHE A 198 0.62 6.29 -2.10
N LEU A 199 1.18 6.77 -3.21
CA LEU A 199 2.53 6.40 -3.68
C LEU A 199 3.62 6.80 -2.69
N TYR A 200 3.49 7.97 -2.04
CA TYR A 200 4.36 8.37 -0.95
C TYR A 200 4.30 7.39 0.22
N SER A 201 3.09 7.01 0.65
CA SER A 201 2.91 6.05 1.74
C SER A 201 3.48 4.68 1.40
N VAL A 202 3.29 4.20 0.16
CA VAL A 202 3.91 2.98 -0.37
C VAL A 202 5.44 3.07 -0.32
N SER A 203 6.00 4.20 -0.76
CA SER A 203 7.45 4.42 -0.80
C SER A 203 8.07 4.42 0.60
N VAL A 204 7.45 5.10 1.57
CA VAL A 204 7.94 5.12 2.96
C VAL A 204 7.84 3.74 3.62
N CYS A 205 6.74 3.03 3.44
CA CYS A 205 6.58 1.66 3.97
C CYS A 205 7.62 0.71 3.35
N SER A 206 7.83 0.79 2.03
CA SER A 206 8.86 0.01 1.34
C SER A 206 10.27 0.32 1.86
N MET A 207 10.56 1.58 2.19
CA MET A 207 11.83 1.99 2.80
C MET A 207 12.02 1.34 4.18
N HIS A 208 11.00 1.28 5.03
CA HIS A 208 11.09 0.60 6.32
C HIS A 208 11.32 -0.91 6.15
N ILE A 209 10.63 -1.55 5.20
CA ILE A 209 10.86 -2.95 4.85
C ILE A 209 12.30 -3.17 4.36
N SER A 210 12.83 -2.27 3.52
CA SER A 210 14.20 -2.34 3.02
C SER A 210 15.23 -2.24 4.14
N ARG A 211 14.99 -1.38 5.13
CA ARG A 211 15.90 -1.20 6.29
C ARG A 211 15.98 -2.47 7.12
N ILE A 212 14.86 -3.06 7.51
CA ILE A 212 14.88 -4.29 8.30
C ILE A 212 15.42 -5.47 7.48
N ALA A 213 15.14 -5.51 6.18
CA ALA A 213 15.69 -6.54 5.29
C ALA A 213 17.22 -6.47 5.25
N GLU A 214 17.78 -5.28 5.12
CA GLU A 214 19.23 -5.07 5.15
C GLU A 214 19.85 -5.52 6.48
N GLU A 215 19.27 -5.12 7.62
CA GLU A 215 19.78 -5.55 8.91
C GLU A 215 19.72 -7.07 9.09
N LEU A 216 18.62 -7.72 8.66
CA LEU A 216 18.51 -9.17 8.73
C LEU A 216 19.49 -9.88 7.79
N ILE A 217 19.84 -9.32 6.63
CA ILE A 217 20.89 -9.83 5.74
C ILE A 217 22.24 -9.76 6.46
N ILE A 218 22.60 -8.62 7.03
CA ILE A 218 23.84 -8.42 7.79
C ILE A 218 23.89 -9.41 8.96
N TRP A 219 22.81 -9.55 9.71
CA TRP A 219 22.77 -10.42 10.89
C TRP A 219 22.71 -11.92 10.55
N ASN A 220 22.24 -12.27 9.38
CA ASN A 220 22.28 -13.67 8.88
C ASN A 220 23.63 -14.03 8.27
N SER A 221 24.49 -13.04 7.98
CA SER A 221 25.82 -13.28 7.41
C SER A 221 26.73 -14.06 8.36
N ASP A 222 27.71 -14.79 7.81
CA ASP A 222 28.67 -15.60 8.58
C ASP A 222 29.47 -14.77 9.60
N GLY A 223 29.72 -13.48 9.28
CA GLY A 223 30.48 -12.58 10.17
C GLY A 223 29.70 -12.17 11.42
N PHE A 224 28.39 -12.01 11.33
CA PHE A 224 27.52 -11.64 12.48
C PHE A 224 26.85 -12.86 13.10
N ASN A 225 26.19 -13.68 12.30
CA ASN A 225 25.50 -14.90 12.70
C ASN A 225 24.55 -14.69 13.89
N LEU A 226 23.79 -13.60 13.87
CA LEU A 226 22.84 -13.24 14.94
C LEU A 226 21.43 -13.79 14.71
N ILE A 227 21.07 -14.04 13.45
CA ILE A 227 19.74 -14.54 13.04
C ILE A 227 19.92 -15.79 12.19
N ASN A 228 19.10 -16.79 12.46
CA ASN A 228 18.93 -17.98 11.62
C ASN A 228 17.63 -17.87 10.82
N LEU A 229 17.70 -18.13 9.53
CA LEU A 229 16.57 -18.23 8.61
C LEU A 229 16.30 -19.70 8.27
N SER A 230 15.03 -20.12 8.32
CA SER A 230 14.69 -21.49 7.92
C SER A 230 14.80 -21.72 6.41
N ASP A 231 14.91 -22.98 5.98
CA ASP A 231 15.01 -23.36 4.56
C ASP A 231 13.80 -22.91 3.71
N LYS A 232 12.71 -22.50 4.33
CA LYS A 232 11.51 -21.98 3.65
C LYS A 232 11.70 -20.58 3.07
N VAL A 233 12.65 -19.81 3.59
CA VAL A 233 12.84 -18.39 3.28
C VAL A 233 14.25 -18.06 2.79
N VAL A 234 15.03 -19.09 2.43
CA VAL A 234 16.36 -18.99 1.84
C VAL A 234 16.41 -19.84 0.57
N THR A 235 17.37 -19.55 -0.30
CA THR A 235 17.63 -20.37 -1.49
C THR A 235 19.01 -21.02 -1.41
N GLY A 236 19.12 -22.23 -1.93
CA GLY A 236 20.41 -22.94 -2.06
C GLY A 236 21.25 -22.41 -3.22
N SER A 237 22.53 -22.73 -3.20
CA SER A 237 23.42 -22.49 -4.33
C SER A 237 23.42 -23.72 -5.25
N SER A 238 23.44 -23.49 -6.56
CA SER A 238 23.51 -24.57 -7.56
C SER A 238 24.86 -25.33 -7.55
N ILE A 239 25.92 -24.73 -7.00
CA ILE A 239 27.27 -25.24 -7.00
C ILE A 239 27.82 -25.53 -5.58
N MET A 240 27.32 -24.85 -4.57
CA MET A 240 27.78 -24.97 -3.18
C MET A 240 26.65 -25.49 -2.29
N PRO A 241 26.58 -26.82 -1.99
CA PRO A 241 25.44 -27.42 -1.29
C PRO A 241 25.17 -26.86 0.10
N GLN A 242 26.20 -26.37 0.79
CA GLN A 242 26.10 -25.80 2.14
C GLN A 242 25.61 -24.32 2.16
N LYS A 243 25.64 -23.62 1.00
CA LYS A 243 25.35 -22.19 0.95
C LYS A 243 23.86 -21.94 0.92
N LYS A 244 23.38 -21.09 1.84
CA LYS A 244 21.99 -20.62 1.94
C LYS A 244 21.96 -19.11 1.78
N ASN A 245 21.29 -18.64 0.75
CA ASN A 245 21.23 -17.20 0.43
C ASN A 245 19.93 -16.59 0.95
N PRO A 246 19.94 -15.39 1.55
CA PRO A 246 18.75 -14.69 2.03
C PRO A 246 18.02 -13.96 0.88
N ASP A 247 17.78 -14.63 -0.24
CA ASP A 247 17.27 -14.05 -1.49
C ASP A 247 15.95 -13.29 -1.32
N LEU A 248 15.07 -13.77 -0.43
CA LEU A 248 13.81 -13.08 -0.17
C LEU A 248 14.03 -11.72 0.51
N LEU A 249 15.03 -11.61 1.40
CA LEU A 249 15.41 -10.32 2.00
C LEU A 249 16.00 -9.37 0.95
N GLU A 250 16.86 -9.88 0.07
CA GLU A 250 17.42 -9.11 -1.03
C GLU A 250 16.34 -8.66 -2.02
N TYR A 251 15.36 -9.52 -2.30
CA TYR A 251 14.18 -9.16 -3.08
C TYR A 251 13.42 -7.97 -2.48
N LEU A 252 13.13 -8.00 -1.17
CA LEU A 252 12.46 -6.91 -0.46
C LEU A 252 13.22 -5.59 -0.60
N ARG A 253 14.53 -5.64 -0.36
CA ARG A 253 15.42 -4.47 -0.48
C ARG A 253 15.42 -3.93 -1.92
N GLY A 254 15.56 -4.79 -2.91
CA GLY A 254 15.63 -4.40 -4.32
C GLY A 254 14.34 -3.80 -4.87
N LYS A 255 13.17 -4.27 -4.39
CA LYS A 255 11.86 -3.76 -4.88
C LYS A 255 11.57 -2.32 -4.47
N THR A 256 12.16 -1.83 -3.42
CA THR A 256 11.99 -0.45 -2.93
C THR A 256 12.35 0.58 -3.99
N GLY A 257 13.39 0.35 -4.79
CA GLY A 257 13.76 1.27 -5.87
C GLY A 257 12.67 1.48 -6.92
N LYS A 258 11.85 0.44 -7.20
CA LYS A 258 10.73 0.55 -8.14
C LYS A 258 9.61 1.45 -7.58
N THR A 259 9.30 1.36 -6.30
CA THR A 259 8.27 2.21 -5.69
C THR A 259 8.68 3.68 -5.68
N TYR A 260 9.97 3.98 -5.50
CA TYR A 260 10.51 5.33 -5.61
C TYR A 260 10.42 5.85 -7.05
N GLY A 261 10.83 5.02 -8.02
CA GLY A 261 10.71 5.37 -9.46
C GLY A 261 9.28 5.69 -9.84
N ASN A 262 8.30 4.94 -9.36
CA ASN A 262 6.89 5.14 -9.62
C ASN A 262 6.36 6.46 -9.02
N LEU A 263 6.74 6.79 -7.77
CA LEU A 263 6.41 8.08 -7.16
C LEU A 263 7.01 9.24 -7.98
N PHE A 264 8.28 9.14 -8.36
CA PHE A 264 8.95 10.15 -9.15
C PHE A 264 8.32 10.30 -10.55
N SER A 265 7.95 9.19 -11.19
CA SER A 265 7.25 9.21 -12.48
C SER A 265 5.91 9.95 -12.38
N MET A 266 5.12 9.69 -11.33
CA MET A 266 3.84 10.38 -11.14
C MET A 266 4.02 11.89 -10.90
N LEU A 267 5.00 12.30 -10.10
CA LEU A 267 5.36 13.72 -9.93
C LEU A 267 5.76 14.37 -11.26
N THR A 268 6.47 13.64 -12.10
CA THR A 268 6.91 14.12 -13.41
C THR A 268 5.74 14.28 -14.39
N ILE A 269 4.79 13.34 -14.39
CA ILE A 269 3.57 13.42 -15.21
C ILE A 269 2.77 14.67 -14.85
N LEU A 270 2.58 14.94 -13.57
CA LEU A 270 1.76 16.07 -13.11
C LEU A 270 2.46 17.43 -13.26
N LYS A 271 3.79 17.45 -13.30
CA LYS A 271 4.57 18.69 -13.40
C LYS A 271 4.26 19.45 -14.70
N GLY A 272 3.70 20.64 -14.56
CA GLY A 272 3.39 21.53 -15.69
C GLY A 272 2.18 21.12 -16.52
N LEU A 273 1.42 20.12 -16.11
CA LEU A 273 0.19 19.71 -16.75
C LEU A 273 -0.90 20.78 -16.52
N PRO A 274 -1.56 21.30 -17.56
CA PRO A 274 -2.66 22.23 -17.39
C PRO A 274 -3.86 21.60 -16.67
N LEU A 275 -4.80 22.44 -16.21
CA LEU A 275 -6.00 21.99 -15.53
C LEU A 275 -6.91 21.14 -16.41
N SER A 276 -7.83 20.41 -15.75
CA SER A 276 -8.76 19.49 -16.35
C SER A 276 -8.12 18.15 -16.76
N TYR A 277 -8.40 17.61 -17.94
CA TYR A 277 -7.96 16.27 -18.33
C TYR A 277 -7.02 16.30 -19.54
N PHE A 278 -5.92 15.55 -19.42
CA PHE A 278 -4.98 15.27 -20.51
C PHE A 278 -4.68 13.78 -20.59
N LYS A 279 -4.25 13.30 -21.76
CA LYS A 279 -3.94 11.89 -22.01
C LYS A 279 -2.86 11.33 -21.07
N ASP A 280 -1.92 12.18 -20.66
CA ASP A 280 -0.87 11.90 -19.67
C ASP A 280 -1.42 11.25 -18.40
N LEU A 281 -2.62 11.65 -17.96
CA LEU A 281 -3.30 11.09 -16.77
C LEU A 281 -3.76 9.64 -16.95
N GLN A 282 -3.59 9.02 -18.11
CA GLN A 282 -3.87 7.58 -18.26
C GLN A 282 -2.78 6.71 -17.65
N ASP A 283 -1.55 7.20 -17.60
CA ASP A 283 -0.40 6.46 -17.05
C ASP A 283 -0.43 6.33 -15.52
N ASP A 284 -1.25 7.12 -14.83
CA ASP A 284 -1.41 7.09 -13.37
C ASP A 284 -1.79 5.70 -12.83
N LYS A 285 -2.62 4.95 -13.59
CA LYS A 285 -3.15 3.65 -13.14
C LYS A 285 -2.08 2.56 -13.16
N GLU A 286 -1.27 2.48 -14.21
CA GLU A 286 -0.18 1.50 -14.29
C GLU A 286 0.81 1.70 -13.14
N ILE A 287 1.19 2.94 -12.89
CA ILE A 287 2.11 3.34 -11.83
C ILE A 287 1.61 2.91 -10.46
N ILE A 288 0.34 3.23 -10.13
CA ILE A 288 -0.19 2.96 -8.80
C ILE A 288 -0.50 1.47 -8.60
N PHE A 289 -1.03 0.78 -9.61
CA PHE A 289 -1.32 -0.65 -9.52
C PHE A 289 -0.03 -1.43 -9.32
N GLN A 290 1.01 -1.15 -10.09
CA GLN A 290 2.32 -1.78 -9.93
C GLN A 290 2.90 -1.52 -8.54
N SER A 291 2.79 -0.29 -8.03
CA SER A 291 3.29 0.06 -6.69
C SER A 291 2.56 -0.68 -5.58
N ASN A 292 1.23 -0.78 -5.69
CA ASN A 292 0.41 -1.55 -4.76
C ASN A 292 0.78 -3.04 -4.78
N ASP A 293 0.89 -3.63 -5.95
CA ASP A 293 1.21 -5.05 -6.10
C ASP A 293 2.60 -5.37 -5.54
N ILE A 294 3.58 -4.50 -5.77
CA ILE A 294 4.92 -4.62 -5.18
C ILE A 294 4.82 -4.58 -3.66
N LEU A 295 4.15 -3.58 -3.08
CA LEU A 295 4.04 -3.46 -1.62
C LEU A 295 3.31 -4.64 -1.00
N VAL A 296 2.15 -5.03 -1.54
CA VAL A 296 1.35 -6.16 -1.06
C VAL A 296 2.17 -7.46 -1.05
N ASN A 297 2.92 -7.71 -2.13
CA ASN A 297 3.79 -8.89 -2.22
C ASN A 297 4.96 -8.81 -1.21
N CYS A 298 5.59 -7.64 -1.06
CA CYS A 298 6.66 -7.44 -0.09
C CYS A 298 6.16 -7.65 1.35
N LEU A 299 4.99 -7.13 1.71
CA LEU A 299 4.40 -7.33 3.04
C LEU A 299 4.11 -8.82 3.32
N LYS A 300 3.56 -9.55 2.35
CA LYS A 300 3.31 -11.00 2.48
C LYS A 300 4.59 -11.79 2.67
N ILE A 301 5.63 -11.52 1.86
CA ILE A 301 6.93 -12.17 1.96
C ILE A 301 7.58 -11.86 3.31
N PHE A 302 7.51 -10.61 3.76
CA PHE A 302 8.13 -10.20 5.02
C PHE A 302 7.46 -10.87 6.23
N ASP A 303 6.14 -11.01 6.25
CA ASP A 303 5.42 -11.77 7.28
C ASP A 303 5.90 -13.24 7.36
N GLU A 304 6.14 -13.87 6.21
CA GLU A 304 6.68 -15.24 6.16
C GLU A 304 8.15 -15.31 6.64
N ILE A 305 8.97 -14.31 6.34
CA ILE A 305 10.35 -14.23 6.85
C ILE A 305 10.34 -14.12 8.38
N LEU A 306 9.51 -13.26 8.96
CA LEU A 306 9.40 -13.10 10.42
C LEU A 306 9.04 -14.40 11.12
N LYS A 307 8.07 -15.14 10.58
CA LYS A 307 7.66 -16.45 11.14
C LYS A 307 8.73 -17.53 11.04
N ASN A 308 9.66 -17.39 10.13
CA ASN A 308 10.72 -18.34 9.84
C ASN A 308 12.12 -17.84 10.25
N SER A 309 12.17 -16.82 11.10
CA SER A 309 13.39 -16.25 11.67
C SER A 309 13.51 -16.60 13.14
N THR A 310 14.72 -16.96 13.57
CA THR A 310 15.02 -17.24 14.98
C THR A 310 16.33 -16.57 15.38
N PRO A 311 16.40 -15.91 16.59
CA PRO A 311 17.66 -15.33 17.05
C PRO A 311 18.65 -16.42 17.46
N ASN A 312 19.92 -16.22 17.14
CA ASN A 312 21.03 -17.00 17.68
C ASN A 312 21.43 -16.43 19.05
N LYS A 313 20.67 -16.82 20.08
CA LYS A 313 20.81 -16.29 21.46
C LYS A 313 22.25 -16.39 21.99
N LYS A 314 22.93 -17.51 21.66
CA LYS A 314 24.31 -17.74 22.13
C LYS A 314 25.28 -16.74 21.49
N GLN A 315 25.18 -16.49 20.21
CA GLN A 315 26.02 -15.55 19.52
C GLN A 315 25.69 -14.09 19.90
N MET A 316 24.40 -13.77 20.03
CA MET A 316 23.97 -12.46 20.51
C MET A 316 24.57 -12.14 21.88
N LEU A 317 24.46 -13.05 22.85
CA LEU A 317 25.03 -12.87 24.18
C LEU A 317 26.56 -12.76 24.15
N LYS A 318 27.22 -13.61 23.34
CA LYS A 318 28.69 -13.55 23.16
C LYS A 318 29.14 -12.16 22.70
N LEU A 319 28.50 -11.58 21.71
CA LEU A 319 28.82 -10.26 21.19
C LEU A 319 28.48 -9.15 22.21
N ALA A 320 27.35 -9.29 22.90
CA ALA A 320 26.94 -8.38 23.96
C ALA A 320 27.83 -8.41 25.19
N SER A 321 28.67 -9.45 25.37
CA SER A 321 29.64 -9.56 26.46
C SER A 321 31.04 -9.12 26.05
N SER A 322 31.21 -8.57 24.83
CA SER A 322 32.51 -8.15 24.31
C SER A 322 32.57 -6.63 24.09
N GLY A 323 33.80 -6.07 24.12
CA GLY A 323 34.02 -4.67 23.71
C GLY A 323 33.65 -3.61 24.75
N TYR A 324 33.64 -3.96 26.04
CA TYR A 324 33.37 -3.01 27.15
C TYR A 324 32.01 -2.27 27.01
N ILE A 325 30.97 -2.92 26.53
CA ILE A 325 29.68 -2.26 26.26
C ILE A 325 28.95 -1.75 27.49
N THR A 326 29.41 -2.11 28.70
CA THR A 326 28.97 -1.61 30.02
C THR A 326 29.81 -0.48 30.56
N ALA A 327 30.79 0.04 29.80
CA ALA A 327 31.67 1.11 30.26
C ALA A 327 30.91 2.40 30.63
N THR A 328 29.84 2.71 29.88
CA THR A 328 28.97 3.86 30.19
C THR A 328 28.25 3.69 31.52
N ASP A 329 27.76 2.48 31.82
CA ASP A 329 27.11 2.18 33.10
C ASP A 329 28.07 2.33 34.28
N LEU A 330 29.34 1.95 34.08
CA LEU A 330 30.39 2.18 35.07
C LEU A 330 30.65 3.67 35.26
N ALA A 331 30.79 4.46 34.18
CA ALA A 331 30.97 5.91 34.26
C ALA A 331 29.81 6.58 35.00
N ASP A 332 28.55 6.23 34.65
CA ASP A 332 27.35 6.71 35.33
C ASP A 332 27.36 6.34 36.83
N HIS A 333 27.77 5.12 37.16
CA HIS A 333 27.90 4.69 38.57
C HIS A 333 28.91 5.55 39.35
N LEU A 334 30.07 5.84 38.75
CA LEU A 334 31.07 6.67 39.34
C LEU A 334 30.61 8.11 39.56
N VAL A 335 29.89 8.67 38.60
CA VAL A 335 29.27 10.01 38.75
C VAL A 335 28.25 10.02 39.89
N LYS A 336 27.32 9.04 39.90
CA LYS A 336 26.22 9.02 40.87
C LYS A 336 26.64 8.71 42.30
N ASN A 337 27.65 7.84 42.48
CA ASN A 337 27.98 7.29 43.78
C ASN A 337 29.35 7.76 44.32
N HIS A 338 30.19 8.34 43.48
CA HIS A 338 31.57 8.75 43.87
C HIS A 338 31.90 10.20 43.52
N SER A 339 30.88 11.00 43.08
CA SER A 339 31.03 12.42 42.72
C SER A 339 32.16 12.70 41.72
N MET A 340 32.47 11.74 40.86
CA MET A 340 33.44 11.90 39.79
C MET A 340 32.75 12.61 38.60
N SER A 341 33.49 13.42 37.85
CA SER A 341 33.00 13.96 36.57
C SER A 341 32.94 12.85 35.51
N PHE A 342 31.96 12.94 34.59
CA PHE A 342 31.82 11.98 33.51
C PHE A 342 33.04 11.95 32.60
#